data_a77ff0104c3d553433ed9bd46bfb361c
#
_entry.id   a77ff0104c3d553433ed9bd46bfb361c
#
_cell.length_a   1.000
_cell.length_b   1.000
_cell.length_c   1.000
_cell.angle_alpha   90.00
_cell.angle_beta   90.00
_cell.angle_gamma   90.00
#
_symmetry.space_group_name_H-M   'P 1'
#
loop_
_entity.id
_entity.type
_entity.pdbx_description
1 polymer ?
#
loop_
_entity_poly.entity_id
_entity_poly.type
_entity_poly.pdbx_seq_one_letter_code
_entity_poly.pdbx_strand_id
1 'polypeptide(L)'
;MPTTPEKVAAFRRLHQPGAPFIIANAWDAGSARILQGLGAKALATTSSGFALTLGRKDYGIVREDALAHCRLVAGSVDIPLSADLENGFGLSPEHAAATIRAASETGLAGGSIEDTSRDADDPIIDQSLAIERIAAAVEAARAASGGFVLTARAEGLLWGRGDLKEIIARLQAFDEAGADVLFAPGLPDLAAVKAVCSSVDKPVNVLVLAGLARHSIEEFAEAGVARLSLGGALAFGAYGSLFETAQVILRDGSFNALAGNRETTKRIKDWLA
;
A
#
# COMPACT_ATOMS: atom_id res chain seq x y z
N MET A 1 -23.60 3.96 3.01
CA MET A 1 -22.13 4.04 2.78
C MET A 1 -21.62 5.41 3.19
N PRO A 2 -20.52 5.51 3.93
CA PRO A 2 -19.86 6.78 4.25
C PRO A 2 -19.43 7.50 2.96
N THR A 3 -19.48 8.83 2.98
CA THR A 3 -18.98 9.67 1.89
C THR A 3 -17.45 9.66 1.84
N THR A 4 -16.86 10.04 0.70
CA THR A 4 -15.40 10.15 0.56
C THR A 4 -14.78 11.08 1.63
N PRO A 5 -15.29 12.28 1.92
CA PRO A 5 -14.76 13.12 2.99
C PRO A 5 -14.79 12.45 4.37
N GLU A 6 -15.84 11.70 4.71
CA GLU A 6 -15.92 10.96 5.97
C GLU A 6 -14.87 9.85 6.05
N LYS A 7 -14.65 9.10 4.93
CA LYS A 7 -13.58 8.10 4.83
C LYS A 7 -12.21 8.75 4.98
N VAL A 8 -11.93 9.89 4.32
CA VAL A 8 -10.67 10.63 4.46
C VAL A 8 -10.42 11.07 5.89
N ALA A 9 -11.44 11.66 6.53
CA ALA A 9 -11.33 12.09 7.93
C ALA A 9 -11.08 10.91 8.90
N ALA A 10 -11.76 9.77 8.67
CA ALA A 10 -11.53 8.56 9.44
C ALA A 10 -10.10 8.03 9.20
N PHE A 11 -9.63 8.04 7.96
CA PHE A 11 -8.29 7.56 7.62
C PHE A 11 -7.19 8.42 8.26
N ARG A 12 -7.32 9.76 8.25
CA ARG A 12 -6.38 10.66 8.95
C ARG A 12 -6.30 10.36 10.44
N ARG A 13 -7.43 10.09 11.11
CA ARG A 13 -7.46 9.79 12.55
C ARG A 13 -6.77 8.48 12.92
N LEU A 14 -6.63 7.53 12.00
CA LEU A 14 -5.93 6.27 12.25
C LEU A 14 -4.41 6.43 12.34
N HIS A 15 -3.83 7.47 11.73
CA HIS A 15 -2.38 7.67 11.67
C HIS A 15 -1.86 8.34 12.95
N GLN A 16 -1.75 7.54 14.03
CA GLN A 16 -1.23 8.01 15.32
C GLN A 16 0.13 7.35 15.58
N PRO A 17 1.25 8.12 15.62
CA PRO A 17 2.56 7.58 15.99
C PRO A 17 2.51 6.83 17.33
N GLY A 18 3.11 5.64 17.39
CA GLY A 18 3.10 4.81 18.60
C GLY A 18 1.78 4.06 18.86
N ALA A 19 0.78 4.18 17.98
CA ALA A 19 -0.47 3.43 18.06
C ALA A 19 -0.83 2.85 16.67
N PRO A 20 -0.02 1.92 16.14
CA PRO A 20 -0.13 1.46 14.78
C PRO A 20 -1.43 0.71 14.49
N PHE A 21 -2.00 0.96 13.32
CA PHE A 21 -3.04 0.11 12.76
C PHE A 21 -2.49 -0.70 11.58
N ILE A 22 -3.09 -1.87 11.36
CA ILE A 22 -2.77 -2.71 10.20
C ILE A 22 -3.63 -2.23 9.02
N ILE A 23 -2.96 -1.83 7.92
CA ILE A 23 -3.59 -1.57 6.63
C ILE A 23 -3.36 -2.78 5.73
N ALA A 24 -4.30 -3.72 5.75
CA ALA A 24 -4.19 -4.92 4.91
C ALA A 24 -4.36 -4.56 3.43
N ASN A 25 -3.59 -5.21 2.55
CA ASN A 25 -3.59 -4.90 1.13
C ASN A 25 -4.54 -5.84 0.37
N ALA A 26 -5.58 -5.24 -0.23
CA ALA A 26 -6.52 -5.91 -1.10
C ALA A 26 -6.05 -5.83 -2.57
N TRP A 27 -6.32 -6.88 -3.35
CA TRP A 27 -5.98 -6.93 -4.78
C TRP A 27 -7.20 -7.02 -5.70
N ASP A 28 -8.39 -7.17 -5.11
CA ASP A 28 -9.69 -7.16 -5.80
C ASP A 28 -10.83 -6.84 -4.82
N ALA A 29 -12.05 -6.72 -5.32
CA ALA A 29 -13.23 -6.44 -4.50
C ALA A 29 -13.55 -7.58 -3.52
N GLY A 30 -13.27 -8.83 -3.89
CA GLY A 30 -13.50 -10.00 -3.04
C GLY A 30 -12.60 -9.99 -1.81
N SER A 31 -11.29 -9.82 -2.01
CA SER A 31 -10.31 -9.69 -0.93
C SER A 31 -10.61 -8.49 -0.02
N ALA A 32 -11.03 -7.35 -0.60
CA ALA A 32 -11.40 -6.17 0.16
C ALA A 32 -12.60 -6.43 1.09
N ARG A 33 -13.66 -7.06 0.62
CA ARG A 33 -14.83 -7.43 1.43
C ARG A 33 -14.48 -8.42 2.53
N ILE A 34 -13.64 -9.41 2.24
CA ILE A 34 -13.16 -10.37 3.25
C ILE A 34 -12.40 -9.63 4.35
N LEU A 35 -11.46 -8.77 3.98
CA LEU A 35 -10.65 -8.02 4.95
C LEU A 35 -11.50 -7.06 5.78
N GLN A 36 -12.48 -6.37 5.19
CA GLN A 36 -13.45 -5.57 5.93
C GLN A 36 -14.29 -6.43 6.89
N GLY A 37 -14.78 -7.60 6.45
CA GLY A 37 -15.52 -8.55 7.28
C GLY A 37 -14.72 -9.11 8.47
N LEU A 38 -13.39 -9.18 8.32
CA LEU A 38 -12.46 -9.53 9.40
C LEU A 38 -12.17 -8.37 10.36
N GLY A 39 -12.74 -7.18 10.14
CA GLY A 39 -12.62 -6.03 11.03
C GLY A 39 -11.47 -5.08 10.70
N ALA A 40 -10.93 -5.11 9.48
CA ALA A 40 -9.97 -4.10 9.04
C ALA A 40 -10.57 -2.69 9.19
N LYS A 41 -9.80 -1.75 9.73
CA LYS A 41 -10.24 -0.34 9.93
C LYS A 41 -10.03 0.52 8.69
N ALA A 42 -9.08 0.15 7.86
CA ALA A 42 -8.79 0.71 6.54
C ALA A 42 -8.05 -0.34 5.71
N LEU A 43 -8.06 -0.18 4.39
CA LEU A 43 -7.37 -1.05 3.44
C LEU A 43 -6.43 -0.24 2.56
N ALA A 44 -5.43 -0.92 2.00
CA ALA A 44 -4.68 -0.42 0.85
C ALA A 44 -4.88 -1.35 -0.35
N THR A 45 -4.65 -0.86 -1.57
CA THR A 45 -4.43 -1.75 -2.70
C THR A 45 -2.97 -2.24 -2.72
N THR A 46 -2.65 -3.14 -3.63
CA THR A 46 -1.29 -3.57 -3.94
C THR A 46 -1.17 -3.70 -5.46
N SER A 47 -0.26 -2.92 -6.06
CA SER A 47 -0.01 -2.95 -7.51
C SER A 47 0.44 -4.34 -7.97
N SER A 48 1.37 -4.98 -7.23
CA SER A 48 1.85 -6.33 -7.53
C SER A 48 0.74 -7.39 -7.45
N GLY A 49 -0.11 -7.33 -6.41
CA GLY A 49 -1.26 -8.22 -6.27
C GLY A 49 -2.30 -8.02 -7.39
N PHE A 50 -2.58 -6.77 -7.76
CA PHE A 50 -3.48 -6.47 -8.87
C PHE A 50 -2.88 -6.91 -10.22
N ALA A 51 -1.59 -6.68 -10.47
CA ALA A 51 -0.92 -7.16 -11.68
C ALA A 51 -1.05 -8.68 -11.86
N LEU A 52 -0.97 -9.47 -10.77
CA LEU A 52 -1.22 -10.91 -10.80
C LEU A 52 -2.62 -11.26 -11.32
N THR A 53 -3.66 -10.49 -10.96
CA THR A 53 -5.03 -10.75 -11.46
C THR A 53 -5.14 -10.58 -12.97
N LEU A 54 -4.25 -9.78 -13.57
CA LEU A 54 -4.15 -9.53 -15.00
C LEU A 54 -3.14 -10.45 -15.70
N GLY A 55 -2.50 -11.38 -14.97
CA GLY A 55 -1.42 -12.22 -15.51
C GLY A 55 -0.18 -11.43 -15.90
N ARG A 56 0.08 -10.31 -15.25
CA ARG A 56 1.21 -9.41 -15.51
C ARG A 56 2.20 -9.42 -14.34
N LYS A 57 3.45 -9.05 -14.62
CA LYS A 57 4.46 -8.79 -13.60
C LYS A 57 4.16 -7.48 -12.86
N ASP A 58 4.75 -7.31 -11.69
CA ASP A 58 4.79 -6.04 -10.98
C ASP A 58 5.31 -4.92 -11.90
N TYR A 59 4.82 -3.69 -11.73
CA TYR A 59 5.01 -2.58 -12.68
C TYR A 59 4.47 -2.81 -14.10
N GLY A 60 3.71 -3.86 -14.34
CA GLY A 60 3.11 -4.19 -15.63
C GLY A 60 1.72 -3.60 -15.88
N ILE A 61 1.23 -2.74 -15.00
CA ILE A 61 -0.07 -2.06 -15.15
C ILE A 61 0.11 -0.62 -15.64
N VAL A 62 -0.93 -0.08 -16.26
CA VAL A 62 -0.99 1.33 -16.66
C VAL A 62 -1.92 2.10 -15.74
N ARG A 63 -1.85 3.43 -15.78
CA ARG A 63 -2.64 4.31 -14.90
C ARG A 63 -4.14 4.05 -15.00
N GLU A 64 -4.65 3.84 -16.19
CA GLU A 64 -6.06 3.59 -16.46
C GLU A 64 -6.53 2.29 -15.79
N ASP A 65 -5.74 1.22 -15.86
CA ASP A 65 -5.99 -0.06 -15.16
C ASP A 65 -6.06 0.17 -13.64
N ALA A 66 -5.06 0.88 -13.09
CA ALA A 66 -4.99 1.18 -11.66
C ALA A 66 -6.20 2.00 -11.18
N LEU A 67 -6.60 3.04 -11.93
CA LEU A 67 -7.74 3.88 -11.56
C LEU A 67 -9.07 3.13 -11.67
N ALA A 68 -9.24 2.28 -12.67
CA ALA A 68 -10.42 1.42 -12.80
C ALA A 68 -10.50 0.42 -11.63
N HIS A 69 -9.39 -0.20 -11.28
CA HIS A 69 -9.26 -1.08 -10.11
C HIS A 69 -9.57 -0.34 -8.80
N CYS A 70 -8.99 0.84 -8.58
CA CYS A 70 -9.27 1.68 -7.41
C CYS A 70 -10.77 1.97 -7.26
N ARG A 71 -11.45 2.35 -8.34
CA ARG A 71 -12.89 2.63 -8.34
C ARG A 71 -13.71 1.40 -7.97
N LEU A 72 -13.35 0.23 -8.53
CA LEU A 72 -14.02 -1.04 -8.22
C LEU A 72 -13.87 -1.42 -6.74
N VAL A 73 -12.64 -1.37 -6.21
CA VAL A 73 -12.36 -1.76 -4.83
C VAL A 73 -12.96 -0.75 -3.84
N ALA A 74 -12.80 0.57 -4.09
CA ALA A 74 -13.39 1.61 -3.23
C ALA A 74 -14.91 1.52 -3.14
N GLY A 75 -15.57 1.16 -4.25
CA GLY A 75 -17.03 0.93 -4.30
C GLY A 75 -17.50 -0.36 -3.61
N SER A 76 -16.59 -1.27 -3.27
CA SER A 76 -16.94 -2.56 -2.66
C SER A 76 -16.91 -2.56 -1.13
N VAL A 77 -16.39 -1.48 -0.48
CA VAL A 77 -16.20 -1.40 0.98
C VAL A 77 -16.64 -0.05 1.54
N ASP A 78 -17.05 -0.06 2.81
CA ASP A 78 -17.47 1.14 3.56
C ASP A 78 -16.33 1.81 4.33
N ILE A 79 -15.22 1.12 4.51
CA ILE A 79 -14.03 1.62 5.21
C ILE A 79 -13.09 2.40 4.27
N PRO A 80 -12.17 3.24 4.80
CA PRO A 80 -11.19 3.94 3.98
C PRO A 80 -10.32 2.99 3.15
N LEU A 81 -10.09 3.36 1.88
CA LEU A 81 -9.15 2.68 1.00
C LEU A 81 -8.05 3.66 0.55
N SER A 82 -6.80 3.27 0.69
CA SER A 82 -5.62 3.93 0.12
C SER A 82 -5.12 3.16 -1.10
N ALA A 83 -4.65 3.82 -2.13
CA ALA A 83 -4.13 3.14 -3.31
C ALA A 83 -2.61 3.11 -3.35
N ASP A 84 -2.05 1.99 -3.79
CA ASP A 84 -0.70 1.90 -4.32
C ASP A 84 -0.73 2.38 -5.77
N LEU A 85 -0.22 3.60 -6.00
CA LEU A 85 -0.22 4.25 -7.31
C LEU A 85 1.17 4.24 -7.96
N GLU A 86 2.03 3.34 -7.49
CA GLU A 86 3.40 3.19 -7.97
C GLU A 86 4.13 4.55 -8.04
N ASN A 87 4.87 4.83 -9.11
CA ASN A 87 5.53 6.12 -9.30
C ASN A 87 4.62 7.20 -9.91
N GLY A 88 3.30 7.04 -9.90
CA GLY A 88 2.37 7.95 -10.56
C GLY A 88 2.31 7.79 -12.07
N PHE A 89 2.80 6.66 -12.60
CA PHE A 89 2.76 6.28 -14.01
C PHE A 89 3.49 7.25 -14.97
N GLY A 90 4.54 7.89 -14.47
CA GLY A 90 5.41 8.76 -15.26
C GLY A 90 6.43 9.48 -14.39
N LEU A 91 7.47 10.06 -15.01
CA LEU A 91 8.62 10.61 -14.28
C LEU A 91 8.46 12.08 -13.91
N SER A 92 7.65 12.85 -14.62
CA SER A 92 7.53 14.28 -14.31
C SER A 92 6.61 14.56 -13.11
N PRO A 93 6.76 15.72 -12.44
CA PRO A 93 5.86 16.18 -11.39
C PRO A 93 4.40 16.24 -11.83
N GLU A 94 4.13 16.59 -13.10
CA GLU A 94 2.78 16.67 -13.68
C GLU A 94 2.11 15.29 -13.75
N HIS A 95 2.88 14.21 -14.00
CA HIS A 95 2.34 12.85 -13.99
C HIS A 95 1.90 12.44 -12.57
N ALA A 96 2.71 12.73 -11.55
CA ALA A 96 2.34 12.49 -10.16
C ALA A 96 1.08 13.25 -9.77
N ALA A 97 1.03 14.56 -10.06
CA ALA A 97 -0.13 15.40 -9.80
C ALA A 97 -1.39 14.95 -10.55
N ALA A 98 -1.27 14.61 -11.83
CA ALA A 98 -2.40 14.12 -12.64
C ALA A 98 -2.95 12.80 -12.12
N THR A 99 -2.07 11.90 -11.67
CA THR A 99 -2.47 10.62 -11.09
C THR A 99 -3.21 10.82 -9.76
N ILE A 100 -2.73 11.70 -8.88
CA ILE A 100 -3.41 12.00 -7.62
C ILE A 100 -4.78 12.67 -7.87
N ARG A 101 -4.89 13.63 -8.80
CA ARG A 101 -6.18 14.21 -9.16
C ARG A 101 -7.17 13.15 -9.61
N ALA A 102 -6.77 12.31 -10.57
CA ALA A 102 -7.66 11.26 -11.07
C ALA A 102 -8.00 10.19 -10.00
N ALA A 103 -7.06 9.87 -9.12
CA ALA A 103 -7.28 8.92 -8.01
C ALA A 103 -8.27 9.48 -6.98
N SER A 104 -8.23 10.76 -6.67
CA SER A 104 -9.15 11.40 -5.73
C SER A 104 -10.63 11.34 -6.16
N GLU A 105 -10.88 11.13 -7.46
CA GLU A 105 -12.23 10.99 -8.03
C GLU A 105 -12.75 9.54 -8.03
N THR A 106 -11.97 8.58 -7.52
CA THR A 106 -12.34 7.14 -7.51
C THR A 106 -12.98 6.66 -6.22
N GLY A 107 -13.17 7.54 -5.22
CA GLY A 107 -13.69 7.18 -3.90
C GLY A 107 -12.61 6.77 -2.89
N LEU A 108 -11.34 6.94 -3.23
CA LEU A 108 -10.20 6.68 -2.35
C LEU A 108 -10.12 7.70 -1.21
N ALA A 109 -9.63 7.25 -0.05
CA ALA A 109 -9.26 8.13 1.06
C ALA A 109 -7.80 8.60 1.00
N GLY A 110 -6.97 7.97 0.19
CA GLY A 110 -5.56 8.30 0.04
C GLY A 110 -4.85 7.45 -1.01
N GLY A 111 -3.57 7.69 -1.17
CA GLY A 111 -2.71 6.90 -2.07
C GLY A 111 -1.24 7.17 -1.83
N SER A 112 -0.37 6.37 -2.43
CA SER A 112 1.07 6.54 -2.35
C SER A 112 1.67 6.86 -3.71
N ILE A 113 2.73 7.69 -3.70
CA ILE A 113 3.63 7.94 -4.82
C ILE A 113 5.04 7.58 -4.38
N GLU A 114 5.71 6.78 -5.18
CA GLU A 114 7.08 6.33 -4.94
C GLU A 114 8.09 7.00 -5.87
N ASP A 115 9.34 6.94 -5.49
CA ASP A 115 10.46 7.54 -6.19
C ASP A 115 11.20 6.57 -7.12
N THR A 116 10.53 5.52 -7.62
CA THR A 116 11.13 4.63 -8.63
C THR A 116 11.05 5.23 -10.04
N SER A 117 12.12 5.04 -10.81
CA SER A 117 12.17 5.34 -12.24
C SER A 117 11.54 4.24 -13.10
N ARG A 118 11.49 3.00 -12.58
CA ARG A 118 11.22 1.74 -13.27
C ARG A 118 12.32 1.31 -14.25
N ASP A 119 13.43 2.02 -14.29
CA ASP A 119 14.64 1.59 -14.99
C ASP A 119 15.44 0.67 -14.06
N ALA A 120 15.74 -0.55 -14.49
CA ALA A 120 16.47 -1.53 -13.68
C ALA A 120 17.91 -1.11 -13.41
N ASP A 121 18.53 -0.35 -14.32
CA ASP A 121 19.91 0.11 -14.20
C ASP A 121 20.03 1.34 -13.28
N ASP A 122 19.01 2.21 -13.30
CA ASP A 122 18.91 3.41 -12.44
C ASP A 122 17.51 3.50 -11.80
N PRO A 123 17.20 2.64 -10.84
CA PRO A 123 15.82 2.45 -10.37
C PRO A 123 15.28 3.59 -9.49
N ILE A 124 16.13 4.48 -8.95
CA ILE A 124 15.72 5.52 -8.02
C ILE A 124 15.86 6.90 -8.65
N ILE A 125 14.78 7.65 -8.70
CA ILE A 125 14.72 9.01 -9.22
C ILE A 125 15.65 9.92 -8.40
N ASP A 126 16.36 10.84 -9.08
CA ASP A 126 17.15 11.88 -8.42
C ASP A 126 16.34 12.59 -7.32
N GLN A 127 17.02 12.94 -6.21
CA GLN A 127 16.34 13.46 -5.03
C GLN A 127 15.60 14.77 -5.31
N SER A 128 16.17 15.68 -6.11
CA SER A 128 15.52 16.96 -6.42
C SER A 128 14.23 16.75 -7.20
N LEU A 129 14.27 15.89 -8.21
CA LEU A 129 13.07 15.53 -8.99
C LEU A 129 12.05 14.77 -8.14
N ALA A 130 12.49 13.88 -7.25
CA ALA A 130 11.59 13.17 -6.35
C ALA A 130 10.83 14.14 -5.42
N ILE A 131 11.52 15.15 -4.87
CA ILE A 131 10.90 16.21 -4.05
C ILE A 131 9.87 17.02 -4.85
N GLU A 132 10.21 17.47 -6.07
CA GLU A 132 9.29 18.19 -6.94
C GLU A 132 8.03 17.38 -7.27
N ARG A 133 8.18 16.07 -7.49
CA ARG A 133 7.08 15.14 -7.73
C ARG A 133 6.16 15.01 -6.52
N ILE A 134 6.73 14.88 -5.32
CA ILE A 134 5.94 14.82 -4.08
C ILE A 134 5.25 16.16 -3.83
N ALA A 135 5.91 17.30 -4.02
CA ALA A 135 5.30 18.62 -3.87
C ALA A 135 4.09 18.79 -4.81
N ALA A 136 4.23 18.41 -6.09
CA ALA A 136 3.13 18.47 -7.06
C ALA A 136 1.97 17.51 -6.70
N ALA A 137 2.28 16.32 -6.17
CA ALA A 137 1.29 15.37 -5.68
C ALA A 137 0.56 15.90 -4.43
N VAL A 138 1.28 16.56 -3.50
CA VAL A 138 0.71 17.22 -2.30
C VAL A 138 -0.26 18.34 -2.72
N GLU A 139 0.12 19.19 -3.66
CA GLU A 139 -0.75 20.26 -4.17
C GLU A 139 -2.04 19.66 -4.75
N ALA A 140 -1.93 18.62 -5.57
CA ALA A 140 -3.07 17.92 -6.14
C ALA A 140 -3.97 17.29 -5.06
N ALA A 141 -3.38 16.66 -4.03
CA ALA A 141 -4.09 16.06 -2.91
C ALA A 141 -4.85 17.09 -2.07
N ARG A 142 -4.25 18.26 -1.83
CA ARG A 142 -4.89 19.38 -1.11
C ARG A 142 -6.04 20.02 -1.89
N ALA A 143 -5.94 20.03 -3.23
CA ALA A 143 -7.00 20.56 -4.10
C ALA A 143 -8.18 19.59 -4.27
N ALA A 144 -8.08 18.35 -3.84
CA ALA A 144 -9.17 17.37 -3.92
C ALA A 144 -10.35 17.78 -3.03
N SER A 145 -11.56 17.89 -3.58
CA SER A 145 -12.77 18.38 -2.89
C SER A 145 -13.17 17.54 -1.67
N GLY A 146 -12.86 16.23 -1.68
CA GLY A 146 -13.06 15.30 -0.57
C GLY A 146 -11.89 15.20 0.39
N GLY A 147 -10.77 15.87 0.08
CA GLY A 147 -9.47 15.63 0.69
C GLY A 147 -8.82 14.34 0.17
N PHE A 148 -7.54 14.16 0.47
CA PHE A 148 -6.78 12.95 0.11
C PHE A 148 -5.57 12.81 1.03
N VAL A 149 -5.26 11.63 1.52
CA VAL A 149 -4.08 11.35 2.37
C VAL A 149 -2.96 10.86 1.48
N LEU A 150 -1.93 11.70 1.28
CA LEU A 150 -0.79 11.36 0.44
C LEU A 150 0.30 10.66 1.25
N THR A 151 0.71 9.48 0.82
CA THR A 151 1.88 8.76 1.32
C THR A 151 3.04 8.92 0.33
N ALA A 152 4.16 9.47 0.77
CA ALA A 152 5.39 9.52 -0.02
C ALA A 152 6.28 8.33 0.30
N ARG A 153 6.75 7.59 -0.75
CA ARG A 153 7.57 6.39 -0.60
C ARG A 153 8.99 6.62 -1.10
N ALA A 154 9.97 6.25 -0.27
CA ALA A 154 11.40 6.21 -0.59
C ALA A 154 11.84 4.75 -0.78
N GLU A 155 12.03 4.32 -2.02
CA GLU A 155 12.20 2.92 -2.41
C GLU A 155 13.65 2.41 -2.31
N GLY A 156 14.63 3.28 -2.06
CA GLY A 156 16.05 2.97 -2.17
C GLY A 156 16.46 1.66 -1.50
N LEU A 157 16.04 1.40 -0.24
CA LEU A 157 16.39 0.15 0.47
C LEU A 157 15.81 -1.09 -0.19
N LEU A 158 14.60 -1.02 -0.73
CA LEU A 158 13.98 -2.16 -1.40
C LEU A 158 14.72 -2.54 -2.68
N TRP A 159 15.30 -1.55 -3.37
CA TRP A 159 16.10 -1.73 -4.58
C TRP A 159 17.60 -1.93 -4.29
N GLY A 160 18.01 -1.98 -3.02
CA GLY A 160 19.43 -2.07 -2.64
C GLY A 160 20.24 -0.85 -3.05
N ARG A 161 19.60 0.31 -3.08
CA ARG A 161 20.21 1.62 -3.41
C ARG A 161 20.18 2.54 -2.20
N GLY A 162 21.32 3.11 -1.88
CA GLY A 162 21.48 3.99 -0.72
C GLY A 162 21.54 3.27 0.63
N ASP A 163 21.83 4.02 1.66
CA ASP A 163 21.86 3.57 3.05
C ASP A 163 20.69 4.17 3.86
N LEU A 164 20.59 3.77 5.13
CA LEU A 164 19.53 4.26 6.02
C LEU A 164 19.56 5.77 6.21
N LYS A 165 20.75 6.38 6.23
CA LYS A 165 20.92 7.83 6.42
C LYS A 165 20.38 8.58 5.19
N GLU A 166 20.67 8.11 3.99
CA GLU A 166 20.18 8.68 2.74
C GLU A 166 18.65 8.57 2.65
N ILE A 167 18.09 7.44 3.05
CA ILE A 167 16.63 7.24 3.10
C ILE A 167 15.98 8.18 4.11
N ILE A 168 16.54 8.35 5.31
CA ILE A 168 16.03 9.30 6.31
C ILE A 168 16.05 10.72 5.75
N ALA A 169 17.15 11.15 5.13
CA ALA A 169 17.24 12.48 4.52
C ALA A 169 16.20 12.69 3.41
N ARG A 170 15.92 11.66 2.61
CA ARG A 170 14.89 11.71 1.58
C ARG A 170 13.49 11.79 2.18
N LEU A 171 13.20 11.02 3.23
CA LEU A 171 11.92 11.10 3.94
C LEU A 171 11.69 12.45 4.60
N GLN A 172 12.74 13.06 5.19
CA GLN A 172 12.68 14.41 5.73
C GLN A 172 12.34 15.43 4.66
N ALA A 173 12.95 15.32 3.48
CA ALA A 173 12.61 16.18 2.35
C ALA A 173 11.16 15.98 1.84
N PHE A 174 10.63 14.76 1.88
CA PHE A 174 9.23 14.49 1.56
C PHE A 174 8.27 15.02 2.64
N ASP A 175 8.68 15.02 3.92
CA ASP A 175 7.97 15.67 5.02
C ASP A 175 7.86 17.18 4.80
N GLU A 176 8.99 17.83 4.51
CA GLU A 176 9.05 19.26 4.18
C GLU A 176 8.23 19.61 2.94
N ALA A 177 8.19 18.74 1.93
CA ALA A 177 7.33 18.88 0.76
C ALA A 177 5.84 18.74 1.08
N GLY A 178 5.49 18.25 2.28
CA GLY A 178 4.13 18.27 2.83
C GLY A 178 3.35 16.95 2.66
N ALA A 179 4.01 15.82 2.48
CA ALA A 179 3.38 14.52 2.53
C ALA A 179 2.65 14.29 3.87
N ASP A 180 1.52 13.58 3.85
CA ASP A 180 0.75 13.28 5.06
C ASP A 180 1.34 12.08 5.82
N VAL A 181 1.93 11.12 5.10
CA VAL A 181 2.50 9.87 5.63
C VAL A 181 3.79 9.57 4.88
N LEU A 182 4.78 9.05 5.59
CA LEU A 182 6.07 8.66 5.02
C LEU A 182 6.22 7.14 5.01
N PHE A 183 6.92 6.62 4.00
CA PHE A 183 7.08 5.19 3.83
C PHE A 183 8.44 4.86 3.19
N ALA A 184 9.21 4.02 3.86
CA ALA A 184 10.42 3.41 3.32
C ALA A 184 10.30 1.89 3.42
N PRO A 185 9.93 1.18 2.33
CA PRO A 185 9.95 -0.28 2.32
C PRO A 185 11.40 -0.79 2.34
N GLY A 186 11.57 -2.02 2.85
CA GLY A 186 12.88 -2.65 2.88
C GLY A 186 13.72 -2.34 4.14
N LEU A 187 13.15 -1.71 5.16
CA LEU A 187 13.83 -1.55 6.45
C LEU A 187 14.23 -2.92 7.02
N PRO A 188 15.51 -3.12 7.38
CA PRO A 188 16.03 -4.45 7.68
C PRO A 188 15.60 -5.00 9.05
N ASP A 189 15.39 -4.12 10.02
CA ASP A 189 15.12 -4.49 11.42
C ASP A 189 14.38 -3.37 12.18
N LEU A 190 13.99 -3.67 13.42
CA LEU A 190 13.27 -2.74 14.28
C LEU A 190 14.10 -1.51 14.70
N ALA A 191 15.44 -1.63 14.75
CA ALA A 191 16.30 -0.51 15.06
C ALA A 191 16.28 0.54 13.93
N ALA A 192 16.32 0.10 12.68
CA ALA A 192 16.14 0.95 11.51
C ALA A 192 14.74 1.60 11.47
N VAL A 193 13.68 0.84 11.80
CA VAL A 193 12.32 1.36 11.93
C VAL A 193 12.26 2.49 12.96
N LYS A 194 12.82 2.27 14.15
CA LYS A 194 12.88 3.28 15.23
C LYS A 194 13.67 4.51 14.80
N ALA A 195 14.81 4.32 14.12
CA ALA A 195 15.61 5.42 13.61
C ALA A 195 14.82 6.30 12.62
N VAL A 196 14.09 5.69 11.68
CA VAL A 196 13.21 6.42 10.76
C VAL A 196 12.11 7.16 11.53
N CYS A 197 11.35 6.48 12.39
CA CYS A 197 10.24 7.09 13.12
C CYS A 197 10.68 8.27 14.01
N SER A 198 11.89 8.21 14.59
CA SER A 198 12.43 9.29 15.43
C SER A 198 13.05 10.46 14.66
N SER A 199 13.20 10.32 13.34
CA SER A 199 13.87 11.32 12.49
C SER A 199 12.91 12.17 11.66
N VAL A 200 11.59 11.92 11.74
CA VAL A 200 10.56 12.62 10.96
C VAL A 200 9.38 12.97 11.86
N ASP A 201 8.62 14.02 11.49
CA ASP A 201 7.46 14.46 12.26
C ASP A 201 6.15 13.79 11.79
N LYS A 202 6.12 13.32 10.54
CA LYS A 202 4.93 12.67 9.97
C LYS A 202 4.80 11.21 10.38
N PRO A 203 3.55 10.70 10.41
CA PRO A 203 3.30 9.26 10.59
C PRO A 203 4.07 8.40 9.61
N VAL A 204 4.68 7.32 10.10
CA VAL A 204 5.44 6.38 9.28
C VAL A 204 4.64 5.10 9.04
N ASN A 205 4.58 4.69 7.77
CA ASN A 205 4.16 3.35 7.38
C ASN A 205 5.36 2.42 7.31
N VAL A 206 5.21 1.21 7.83
CA VAL A 206 6.20 0.13 7.72
C VAL A 206 5.61 -1.03 6.93
N LEU A 207 6.33 -1.52 5.93
CA LEU A 207 6.02 -2.76 5.24
C LEU A 207 6.56 -3.93 6.03
N VAL A 208 5.66 -4.80 6.51
CA VAL A 208 6.05 -6.00 7.25
C VAL A 208 6.49 -7.08 6.27
N LEU A 209 7.80 -7.17 6.03
CA LEU A 209 8.45 -8.24 5.28
C LEU A 209 9.04 -9.29 6.22
N ALA A 210 9.59 -10.37 5.66
CA ALA A 210 10.09 -11.52 6.41
C ALA A 210 11.02 -11.16 7.59
N GLY A 211 11.92 -10.18 7.43
CA GLY A 211 12.83 -9.71 8.50
C GLY A 211 12.10 -9.07 9.68
N LEU A 212 10.95 -8.44 9.44
CA LEU A 212 10.13 -7.76 10.43
C LEU A 212 8.94 -8.59 10.92
N ALA A 213 8.58 -9.67 10.21
CA ALA A 213 7.38 -10.47 10.50
C ALA A 213 7.40 -11.21 11.87
N ARG A 214 8.56 -11.27 12.52
CA ARG A 214 8.72 -11.85 13.87
C ARG A 214 8.32 -10.90 15.00
N HIS A 215 8.15 -9.62 14.71
CA HIS A 215 7.85 -8.61 15.74
C HIS A 215 6.34 -8.44 15.94
N SER A 216 5.97 -8.14 17.18
CA SER A 216 4.59 -7.89 17.56
C SER A 216 4.16 -6.44 17.22
N ILE A 217 2.85 -6.18 17.25
CA ILE A 217 2.32 -4.83 17.02
C ILE A 217 2.76 -3.84 18.13
N GLU A 218 2.96 -4.35 19.34
CA GLU A 218 3.44 -3.59 20.50
C GLU A 218 4.88 -3.11 20.29
N GLU A 219 5.77 -3.98 19.77
CA GLU A 219 7.16 -3.61 19.43
C GLU A 219 7.21 -2.54 18.34
N PHE A 220 6.32 -2.60 17.35
CA PHE A 220 6.19 -1.53 16.35
C PHE A 220 5.63 -0.23 16.94
N ALA A 221 4.71 -0.33 17.92
CA ALA A 221 4.20 0.83 18.65
C ALA A 221 5.33 1.53 19.43
N GLU A 222 6.16 0.77 20.16
CA GLU A 222 7.32 1.27 20.90
C GLU A 222 8.38 1.89 19.97
N ALA A 223 8.46 1.42 18.72
CA ALA A 223 9.32 2.02 17.70
C ALA A 223 8.75 3.31 17.08
N GLY A 224 7.53 3.72 17.43
CA GLY A 224 6.89 4.94 16.95
C GLY A 224 6.10 4.79 15.64
N VAL A 225 5.86 3.57 15.18
CA VAL A 225 5.14 3.29 13.93
C VAL A 225 3.67 3.73 14.04
N ALA A 226 3.11 4.28 12.97
CA ALA A 226 1.70 4.65 12.89
C ALA A 226 0.87 3.70 12.03
N ARG A 227 1.48 2.99 11.06
CA ARG A 227 0.78 2.13 10.11
C ARG A 227 1.66 0.94 9.72
N LEU A 228 1.05 -0.24 9.62
CA LEU A 228 1.71 -1.48 9.16
C LEU A 228 1.01 -1.97 7.91
N SER A 229 1.73 -2.09 6.80
CA SER A 229 1.23 -2.62 5.53
C SER A 229 1.84 -4.00 5.23
N LEU A 230 1.16 -4.76 4.38
CA LEU A 230 1.52 -6.15 4.06
C LEU A 230 1.97 -6.32 2.60
N GLY A 231 1.84 -5.27 1.78
CA GLY A 231 2.17 -5.34 0.35
C GLY A 231 1.44 -6.47 -0.36
N GLY A 232 2.14 -7.20 -1.22
CA GLY A 232 1.59 -8.34 -1.95
C GLY A 232 1.41 -9.63 -1.13
N ALA A 233 1.81 -9.67 0.17
CA ALA A 233 1.92 -10.92 0.92
C ALA A 233 0.62 -11.75 0.95
N LEU A 234 -0.53 -11.11 1.15
CA LEU A 234 -1.82 -11.82 1.18
C LEU A 234 -2.23 -12.33 -0.20
N ALA A 235 -1.98 -11.55 -1.27
CA ALA A 235 -2.23 -11.98 -2.64
C ALA A 235 -1.34 -13.18 -3.00
N PHE A 236 -0.03 -13.07 -2.77
CA PHE A 236 0.90 -14.18 -3.02
C PHE A 236 0.58 -15.41 -2.18
N GLY A 237 0.12 -15.25 -0.93
CA GLY A 237 -0.35 -16.35 -0.11
C GLY A 237 -1.57 -17.08 -0.72
N ALA A 238 -2.55 -16.32 -1.23
CA ALA A 238 -3.73 -16.88 -1.89
C ALA A 238 -3.36 -17.61 -3.19
N TYR A 239 -2.53 -17.00 -4.05
CA TYR A 239 -2.05 -17.63 -5.27
C TYR A 239 -1.10 -18.79 -5.00
N GLY A 240 -0.31 -18.75 -3.92
CA GLY A 240 0.51 -19.87 -3.46
C GLY A 240 -0.35 -21.09 -3.11
N SER A 241 -1.43 -20.89 -2.35
CA SER A 241 -2.38 -21.96 -2.03
C SER A 241 -3.06 -22.53 -3.28
N LEU A 242 -3.42 -21.67 -4.24
CA LEU A 242 -3.92 -22.12 -5.56
C LEU A 242 -2.89 -23.01 -6.27
N PHE A 243 -1.63 -22.55 -6.33
CA PHE A 243 -0.55 -23.27 -6.99
C PHE A 243 -0.32 -24.66 -6.38
N GLU A 244 -0.17 -24.73 -5.05
CA GLU A 244 0.07 -25.99 -4.34
C GLU A 244 -1.10 -26.96 -4.51
N THR A 245 -2.33 -26.48 -4.34
CA THR A 245 -3.54 -27.30 -4.50
C THR A 245 -3.68 -27.83 -5.94
N ALA A 246 -3.53 -26.94 -6.93
CA ALA A 246 -3.65 -27.32 -8.34
C ALA A 246 -2.53 -28.28 -8.77
N GLN A 247 -1.29 -28.10 -8.26
CA GLN A 247 -0.18 -28.99 -8.55
C GLN A 247 -0.47 -30.44 -8.12
N VAL A 248 -0.99 -30.65 -6.90
CA VAL A 248 -1.36 -31.97 -6.40
C VAL A 248 -2.47 -32.60 -7.27
N ILE A 249 -3.51 -31.84 -7.61
CA ILE A 249 -4.62 -32.32 -8.43
C ILE A 249 -4.15 -32.72 -9.84
N LEU A 250 -3.39 -31.81 -10.49
CA LEU A 250 -3.00 -32.00 -11.89
C LEU A 250 -1.88 -33.04 -12.09
N ARG A 251 -0.98 -33.18 -11.11
CA ARG A 251 0.14 -34.12 -11.18
C ARG A 251 -0.23 -35.50 -10.65
N ASP A 252 -0.90 -35.53 -9.48
CA ASP A 252 -1.07 -36.78 -8.71
C ASP A 252 -2.51 -37.33 -8.84
N GLY A 253 -3.45 -36.61 -9.47
CA GLY A 253 -4.86 -36.98 -9.58
C GLY A 253 -5.60 -37.04 -8.24
N SER A 254 -5.05 -36.43 -7.18
CA SER A 254 -5.64 -36.45 -5.84
C SER A 254 -6.50 -35.22 -5.60
N PHE A 255 -7.74 -35.42 -5.18
CA PHE A 255 -8.70 -34.35 -4.87
C PHE A 255 -8.83 -34.07 -3.36
N ASN A 256 -8.00 -34.69 -2.51
CA ASN A 256 -8.10 -34.56 -1.06
C ASN A 256 -7.98 -33.10 -0.58
N ALA A 257 -7.19 -32.28 -1.29
CA ALA A 257 -7.02 -30.84 -0.98
C ALA A 257 -8.32 -30.04 -1.14
N LEU A 258 -9.33 -30.53 -1.87
CA LEU A 258 -10.63 -29.89 -2.03
C LEU A 258 -11.60 -30.14 -0.86
N ALA A 259 -11.24 -31.03 0.08
CA ALA A 259 -12.04 -31.30 1.28
C ALA A 259 -12.08 -30.16 2.29
N GLY A 260 -11.66 -28.97 1.89
CA GLY A 260 -11.41 -27.74 2.62
C GLY A 260 -12.41 -27.33 3.71
N ASN A 261 -12.10 -26.26 4.39
CA ASN A 261 -12.87 -25.76 5.54
C ASN A 261 -14.22 -25.15 5.10
N ARG A 262 -15.30 -25.92 5.29
CA ARG A 262 -16.68 -25.51 4.95
C ARG A 262 -17.14 -24.28 5.71
N GLU A 263 -16.69 -24.10 6.95
CA GLU A 263 -17.04 -22.94 7.79
C GLU A 263 -16.43 -21.66 7.23
N THR A 264 -15.13 -21.66 6.89
CA THR A 264 -14.48 -20.53 6.25
C THR A 264 -15.17 -20.17 4.92
N THR A 265 -15.51 -21.15 4.09
CA THR A 265 -16.22 -20.94 2.83
C THR A 265 -17.59 -20.28 3.07
N LYS A 266 -18.34 -20.73 4.09
CA LYS A 266 -19.62 -20.12 4.45
C LYS A 266 -19.44 -18.67 4.86
N ARG A 267 -18.51 -18.36 5.78
CA ARG A 267 -18.23 -16.99 6.22
C ARG A 267 -17.85 -16.06 5.07
N ILE A 268 -17.01 -16.53 4.14
CA ILE A 268 -16.66 -15.76 2.95
C ILE A 268 -17.91 -15.42 2.13
N LYS A 269 -18.79 -16.41 1.88
CA LYS A 269 -20.03 -16.18 1.16
C LYS A 269 -20.94 -15.17 1.85
N ASP A 270 -21.03 -15.22 3.16
CA ASP A 270 -21.85 -14.28 3.96
C ASP A 270 -21.33 -12.83 3.84
N TRP A 271 -20.02 -12.61 3.67
CA TRP A 271 -19.44 -11.28 3.45
C TRP A 271 -19.54 -10.77 2.00
N LEU A 272 -19.79 -11.65 1.04
CA LEU A 272 -19.96 -11.30 -0.37
C LEU A 272 -21.42 -11.00 -0.75
N ALA A 273 -22.36 -11.37 0.10
CA ALA A 273 -23.77 -11.05 -0.05
C ALA A 273 -24.03 -9.58 0.27
#